data_7c9349b920bc45a359ccd54a18ec0870
#
_entry.id   7c9349b920bc45a359ccd54a18ec0870
#
_cell.length_a   1.000
_cell.length_b   1.000
_cell.length_c   1.000
_cell.angle_alpha   90.00
_cell.angle_beta   90.00
_cell.angle_gamma   90.00
#
_symmetry.space_group_name_H-M   'P 1'
#
loop_
_entity.id
_entity.type
_entity.pdbx_description
1 polymer ?
#
loop_
_entity_poly.entity_id
_entity_poly.type
_entity_poly.pdbx_seq_one_letter_code
_entity_poly.pdbx_strand_id
1 'polypeptide(L)'
;MDGELTDQDGRKGILEIKTTNILQSMQREKWKDQIPDNYYIQVLHYLLVSEYEFVELRAQLKSVWQGQIRLETKDYHIERLEAEEDIEILKQAEEEFWQKVLKRQQPHLILPEI
;
A
#
# COMPACT_ATOMS: atom_id res chain seq x y z
N MET A 1 -7.69 -6.11 -0.07
CA MET A 1 -6.85 -7.31 -0.26
C MET A 1 -7.47 -8.18 -1.35
N ASP A 2 -6.72 -8.48 -2.39
CA ASP A 2 -7.27 -9.21 -3.54
C ASP A 2 -7.16 -10.72 -3.42
N GLY A 3 -6.29 -11.21 -2.55
CA GLY A 3 -6.14 -12.64 -2.36
C GLY A 3 -5.16 -13.00 -1.29
N GLU A 4 -5.09 -14.28 -0.98
CA GLU A 4 -4.14 -14.87 -0.05
C GLU A 4 -3.21 -15.78 -0.82
N LEU A 5 -1.91 -15.70 -0.51
CA LEU A 5 -0.87 -16.53 -1.09
C LEU A 5 -0.23 -17.41 -0.03
N THR A 6 0.26 -18.55 -0.46
CA THR A 6 1.08 -19.41 0.39
C THR A 6 2.37 -19.69 -0.36
N ASP A 7 3.51 -19.43 0.28
CA ASP A 7 4.80 -19.69 -0.34
C ASP A 7 5.25 -21.15 -0.15
N GLN A 8 6.45 -21.47 -0.64
CA GLN A 8 6.98 -22.84 -0.57
C GLN A 8 7.21 -23.32 0.86
N ASP A 9 7.43 -22.39 1.77
CA ASP A 9 7.67 -22.68 3.19
C ASP A 9 6.39 -22.73 4.00
N GLY A 10 5.22 -22.57 3.36
CA GLY A 10 3.94 -22.55 4.03
C GLY A 10 3.58 -21.22 4.68
N ARG A 11 4.38 -20.18 4.48
CA ARG A 11 4.08 -18.85 5.00
C ARG A 11 2.94 -18.23 4.20
N LYS A 12 2.08 -17.50 4.88
CA LYS A 12 0.96 -16.83 4.25
C LYS A 12 1.28 -15.39 3.92
N GLY A 13 0.84 -14.98 2.76
CA GLY A 13 1.02 -13.64 2.27
C GLY A 13 -0.23 -13.06 1.63
N ILE A 14 -0.18 -11.78 1.35
CA ILE A 14 -1.26 -11.02 0.73
C ILE A 14 -0.93 -10.77 -0.72
N LEU A 15 -1.91 -11.01 -1.60
CA LEU A 15 -1.85 -10.58 -2.98
C LEU A 15 -2.65 -9.29 -3.11
N GLU A 16 -2.01 -8.26 -3.65
CA GLU A 16 -2.65 -6.98 -3.94
C GLU A 16 -2.41 -6.64 -5.41
N ILE A 17 -3.47 -6.33 -6.15
CA ILE A 17 -3.39 -5.97 -7.55
C ILE A 17 -3.86 -4.53 -7.71
N LYS A 18 -3.03 -3.70 -8.31
CA LYS A 18 -3.36 -2.30 -8.60
C LYS A 18 -3.28 -2.04 -10.09
N THR A 19 -4.30 -1.40 -10.63
CA THR A 19 -4.30 -0.95 -12.02
C THR A 19 -4.34 0.57 -12.03
N THR A 20 -3.41 1.18 -12.72
CA THR A 20 -3.27 2.63 -12.76
C THR A 20 -3.11 3.10 -14.20
N ASN A 21 -3.82 4.16 -14.55
CA ASN A 21 -3.65 4.85 -15.82
C ASN A 21 -2.50 5.84 -15.71
N ILE A 22 -1.51 5.70 -16.58
CA ILE A 22 -0.37 6.62 -16.63
C ILE A 22 -0.68 7.69 -17.66
N LEU A 23 -0.96 8.88 -17.19
CA LEU A 23 -1.28 10.03 -18.03
C LEU A 23 -0.06 10.91 -18.31
N GLN A 24 0.93 10.87 -17.43
CA GLN A 24 2.15 11.68 -17.52
C GLN A 24 3.35 10.83 -17.10
N SER A 25 4.51 11.18 -17.63
CA SER A 25 5.76 10.48 -17.32
C SER A 25 6.10 10.51 -15.82
N MET A 26 5.72 11.57 -15.11
CA MET A 26 5.93 11.66 -13.66
C MET A 26 5.22 10.57 -12.87
N GLN A 27 4.06 10.11 -13.35
CA GLN A 27 3.34 9.03 -12.71
C GLN A 27 4.08 7.69 -12.85
N ARG A 28 4.74 7.49 -13.99
CA ARG A 28 5.55 6.28 -14.20
C ARG A 28 6.78 6.29 -13.30
N GLU A 29 7.40 7.44 -13.09
CA GLU A 29 8.57 7.58 -12.23
C GLU A 29 8.27 7.17 -10.79
N LYS A 30 7.06 7.40 -10.30
CA LYS A 30 6.65 6.99 -8.95
C LYS A 30 6.68 5.48 -8.75
N TRP A 31 6.60 4.72 -9.84
CA TRP A 31 6.62 3.26 -9.81
C TRP A 31 7.99 2.65 -10.15
N LYS A 32 8.95 3.48 -10.49
CA LYS A 32 10.26 3.00 -10.89
C LYS A 32 11.04 2.52 -9.67
N ASP A 33 11.22 1.19 -9.57
CA ASP A 33 11.92 0.53 -8.47
C ASP A 33 11.40 0.88 -7.08
N GLN A 34 10.17 1.39 -7.01
CA GLN A 34 9.56 1.78 -5.73
C GLN A 34 8.05 1.71 -5.84
N ILE A 35 7.40 1.63 -4.68
CA ILE A 35 5.95 1.67 -4.55
C ILE A 35 5.58 3.10 -4.15
N PRO A 36 4.59 3.75 -4.81
CA PRO A 36 4.12 5.05 -4.36
C PRO A 36 3.67 5.04 -2.90
N ASP A 37 3.96 6.13 -2.18
CA ASP A 37 3.77 6.20 -0.73
C ASP A 37 2.37 5.82 -0.26
N ASN A 38 1.34 6.26 -0.97
CA ASN A 38 -0.04 5.95 -0.61
C ASN A 38 -0.34 4.45 -0.66
N TYR A 39 0.21 3.73 -1.62
CA TYR A 39 0.05 2.28 -1.72
C TYR A 39 0.91 1.55 -0.70
N TYR A 40 2.10 2.08 -0.41
CA TYR A 40 2.96 1.52 0.62
C TYR A 40 2.31 1.58 2.00
N ILE A 41 1.70 2.71 2.34
CA ILE A 41 0.96 2.86 3.61
C ILE A 41 -0.18 1.85 3.68
N GLN A 42 -0.90 1.63 2.59
CA GLN A 42 -1.96 0.63 2.54
C GLN A 42 -1.41 -0.78 2.79
N VAL A 43 -0.26 -1.11 2.20
CA VAL A 43 0.42 -2.40 2.42
C VAL A 43 0.80 -2.56 3.89
N LEU A 44 1.39 -1.52 4.48
CA LEU A 44 1.76 -1.54 5.91
C LEU A 44 0.54 -1.76 6.79
N HIS A 45 -0.57 -1.13 6.47
CA HIS A 45 -1.81 -1.29 7.23
C HIS A 45 -2.31 -2.74 7.16
N TYR A 46 -2.28 -3.37 6.00
CA TYR A 46 -2.65 -4.78 5.87
C TYR A 46 -1.75 -5.67 6.73
N LEU A 47 -0.45 -5.41 6.73
CA LEU A 47 0.49 -6.18 7.55
C LEU A 47 0.27 -5.93 9.05
N LEU A 48 -0.11 -4.71 9.42
CA LEU A 48 -0.39 -4.35 10.81
C LEU A 48 -1.59 -5.11 11.37
N VAL A 49 -2.68 -5.23 10.58
CA VAL A 49 -3.93 -5.83 11.05
C VAL A 49 -4.02 -7.33 10.79
N SER A 50 -3.06 -7.91 10.11
CA SER A 50 -3.02 -9.34 9.77
C SER A 50 -1.78 -9.99 10.37
N GLU A 51 -1.73 -11.32 10.32
CA GLU A 51 -0.56 -12.10 10.72
C GLU A 51 0.24 -12.56 9.50
N TYR A 52 -0.03 -12.00 8.34
CA TYR A 52 0.67 -12.39 7.12
C TYR A 52 2.13 -11.98 7.15
N GLU A 53 2.97 -12.79 6.51
CA GLU A 53 4.42 -12.65 6.54
C GLU A 53 4.97 -11.79 5.42
N PHE A 54 4.22 -11.65 4.33
CA PHE A 54 4.68 -10.90 3.17
C PHE A 54 3.52 -10.37 2.35
N VAL A 55 3.82 -9.44 1.44
CA VAL A 55 2.87 -8.92 0.46
C VAL A 55 3.51 -8.98 -0.92
N GLU A 56 2.75 -9.51 -1.88
CA GLU A 56 3.07 -9.40 -3.30
C GLU A 56 2.14 -8.35 -3.90
N LEU A 57 2.71 -7.24 -4.33
CA LEU A 57 1.98 -6.18 -5.00
C LEU A 57 2.25 -6.25 -6.49
N ARG A 58 1.22 -6.47 -7.28
CA ARG A 58 1.29 -6.41 -8.73
C ARG A 58 0.63 -5.14 -9.22
N ALA A 59 1.40 -4.30 -9.87
CA ALA A 59 0.92 -3.07 -10.46
C ALA A 59 0.86 -3.19 -11.97
N GLN A 60 -0.31 -2.92 -12.55
CA GLN A 60 -0.48 -2.84 -13.99
C GLN A 60 -0.59 -1.36 -14.36
N LEU A 61 0.39 -0.89 -15.11
CA LEU A 61 0.44 0.50 -15.55
C LEU A 61 -0.04 0.58 -16.99
N LYS A 62 -1.16 1.26 -17.19
CA LYS A 62 -1.76 1.42 -18.50
C LYS A 62 -1.46 2.81 -19.03
N SER A 63 -0.87 2.89 -20.20
CA SER A 63 -0.63 4.16 -20.89
C SER A 63 -1.15 4.08 -22.32
N VAL A 64 -1.51 5.24 -22.84
CA VAL A 64 -1.95 5.38 -24.24
C VAL A 64 -0.99 6.33 -24.94
N TRP A 65 -0.41 5.89 -26.05
CA TRP A 65 0.51 6.67 -26.85
C TRP A 65 0.13 6.49 -28.31
N GLN A 66 -0.17 7.59 -28.99
CA GLN A 66 -0.53 7.60 -30.42
C GLN A 66 -1.63 6.58 -30.76
N GLY A 67 -2.65 6.51 -29.91
CA GLY A 67 -3.77 5.59 -30.09
C GLY A 67 -3.50 4.14 -29.75
N GLN A 68 -2.28 3.80 -29.32
CA GLN A 68 -1.92 2.45 -28.88
C GLN A 68 -1.93 2.35 -27.37
N ILE A 69 -2.50 1.26 -26.86
CA ILE A 69 -2.53 0.96 -25.44
C ILE A 69 -1.28 0.16 -25.09
N ARG A 70 -0.53 0.65 -24.11
CA ARG A 70 0.63 -0.08 -23.58
C ARG A 70 0.34 -0.47 -22.14
N LEU A 71 0.55 -1.75 -21.84
CA LEU A 71 0.44 -2.27 -20.48
C LEU A 71 1.82 -2.68 -20.00
N GLU A 72 2.15 -2.25 -18.79
CA GLU A 72 3.39 -2.60 -18.12
C GLU A 72 3.06 -3.18 -16.77
N THR A 73 3.60 -4.37 -16.46
CA THR A 73 3.37 -5.03 -15.18
C THR A 73 4.63 -4.92 -14.35
N LYS A 74 4.48 -4.47 -13.12
CA LYS A 74 5.56 -4.41 -12.13
C LYS A 74 5.14 -5.17 -10.89
N ASP A 75 6.04 -6.03 -10.40
CA ASP A 75 5.80 -6.82 -9.21
C ASP A 75 6.74 -6.37 -8.10
N TYR A 76 6.19 -6.24 -6.88
CA TYR A 76 6.93 -5.85 -5.69
C TYR A 76 6.67 -6.85 -4.59
N HIS A 77 7.74 -7.29 -3.94
CA HIS A 77 7.68 -8.20 -2.80
C HIS A 77 8.11 -7.46 -1.54
N ILE A 78 7.27 -7.52 -0.51
CA ILE A 78 7.55 -6.85 0.76
C ILE A 78 7.46 -7.90 1.87
N GLU A 79 8.57 -8.11 2.57
CA GLU A 79 8.60 -8.99 3.73
C GLU A 79 8.20 -8.20 4.99
N ARG A 80 7.41 -8.83 5.85
CA ARG A 80 7.04 -8.23 7.15
C ARG A 80 8.29 -7.80 7.95
N LEU A 81 9.31 -8.64 7.96
CA LEU A 81 10.54 -8.34 8.69
C LEU A 81 11.22 -7.07 8.20
N GLU A 82 11.21 -6.83 6.89
CA GLU A 82 11.81 -5.63 6.31
C GLU A 82 11.00 -4.38 6.62
N ALA A 83 9.69 -4.54 6.83
CA ALA A 83 8.77 -3.44 7.05
C ALA A 83 8.43 -3.22 8.53
N GLU A 84 8.98 -4.01 9.45
CA GLU A 84 8.61 -3.96 10.88
C GLU A 84 8.75 -2.56 11.48
N GLU A 85 9.81 -1.86 11.18
CA GLU A 85 10.02 -0.52 11.69
C GLU A 85 8.93 0.44 11.21
N ASP A 86 8.62 0.39 9.93
CA ASP A 86 7.56 1.22 9.34
C ASP A 86 6.18 0.86 9.87
N ILE A 87 5.92 -0.44 10.08
CA ILE A 87 4.67 -0.92 10.69
C ILE A 87 4.52 -0.35 12.10
N GLU A 88 5.59 -0.36 12.88
CA GLU A 88 5.57 0.16 14.24
C GLU A 88 5.34 1.67 14.26
N ILE A 89 5.94 2.42 13.35
CA ILE A 89 5.71 3.86 13.21
C ILE A 89 4.25 4.13 12.88
N LEU A 90 3.67 3.38 11.96
CA LEU A 90 2.26 3.53 11.59
C LEU A 90 1.35 3.22 12.78
N LYS A 91 1.63 2.15 13.50
CA LYS A 91 0.88 1.76 14.68
C LYS A 91 0.88 2.85 15.74
N GLN A 92 2.04 3.43 16.01
CA GLN A 92 2.17 4.51 16.97
C GLN A 92 1.39 5.75 16.53
N ALA A 93 1.45 6.10 15.26
CA ALA A 93 0.70 7.23 14.72
C ALA A 93 -0.81 7.03 14.86
N GLU A 94 -1.31 5.83 14.60
CA GLU A 94 -2.72 5.50 14.77
C GLU A 94 -3.13 5.57 16.25
N GLU A 95 -2.30 5.05 17.15
CA GLU A 95 -2.57 5.09 18.60
C GLU A 95 -2.60 6.52 19.12
N GLU A 96 -1.67 7.37 18.69
CA GLU A 96 -1.65 8.78 19.07
C GLU A 96 -2.88 9.51 18.57
N PHE A 97 -3.30 9.24 17.35
CA PHE A 97 -4.51 9.81 16.78
C PHE A 97 -5.73 9.44 17.64
N TRP A 98 -5.88 8.15 17.97
CA TRP A 98 -7.00 7.69 18.80
C TRP A 98 -6.97 8.25 20.21
N GLN A 99 -5.78 8.40 20.81
CA GLN A 99 -5.64 9.02 22.11
C GLN A 99 -6.15 10.46 22.11
N LYS A 100 -5.83 11.22 21.07
CA LYS A 100 -6.32 12.59 20.92
C LYS A 100 -7.83 12.63 20.76
N VAL A 101 -8.40 11.73 20.01
CA VAL A 101 -9.85 11.62 19.81
C VAL A 101 -10.54 11.29 21.14
N LEU A 102 -10.03 10.30 21.87
CA LEU A 102 -10.62 9.87 23.14
C LEU A 102 -10.52 10.93 24.24
N LYS A 103 -9.48 11.71 24.26
CA LYS A 103 -9.30 12.79 25.24
C LYS A 103 -10.05 14.05 24.89
N ARG A 104 -10.74 14.05 23.78
CA ARG A 104 -11.45 15.23 23.26
C ARG A 104 -10.57 16.46 23.14
N GLN A 105 -9.32 16.28 22.97
CA GLN A 105 -8.44 17.36 22.54
C GLN A 105 -8.71 17.62 21.08
N GLN A 106 -10.00 17.64 20.78
CA GLN A 106 -10.42 17.89 19.44
C GLN A 106 -10.17 19.32 19.13
N PRO A 107 -9.34 19.55 18.15
CA PRO A 107 -9.67 20.62 17.27
C PRO A 107 -11.01 20.24 16.65
N HIS A 108 -11.82 21.19 16.35
CA HIS A 108 -13.04 20.98 15.61
C HIS A 108 -12.74 20.12 14.38
N LEU A 109 -12.82 18.81 14.54
CA LEU A 109 -12.72 17.90 13.42
C LEU A 109 -13.98 18.03 12.62
N ILE A 110 -13.90 18.88 11.64
CA ILE A 110 -14.81 18.76 10.53
C ILE A 110 -14.37 17.51 9.82
N LEU A 111 -15.05 16.42 10.13
CA LEU A 111 -14.85 15.21 9.34
C LEU A 111 -15.23 15.55 7.92
N PRO A 112 -14.36 15.28 6.94
CA PRO A 112 -14.75 15.47 5.56
C PRO A 112 -15.95 14.58 5.30
N GLU A 113 -17.01 15.18 4.82
CA GLU A 113 -18.13 14.42 4.31
C GLU A 113 -17.63 13.61 3.11
N ILE A 114 -17.76 12.35 3.24
CA ILE A 114 -17.43 11.45 2.16
C ILE A 114 -18.61 11.31 1.24
#